data_2d280ef523477e9d58d168277f9eb435
#
_entry.id   2d280ef523477e9d58d168277f9eb435
#
_cell.length_a   1.000
_cell.length_b   1.000
_cell.length_c   1.000
_cell.angle_alpha   90.00
_cell.angle_beta   90.00
_cell.angle_gamma   90.00
#
_symmetry.space_group_name_H-M   'P 1'
#
loop_
_entity.id
_entity.type
_entity.pdbx_description
1 polymer ?
#
loop_
_entity_poly.entity_id
_entity_poly.type
_entity_poly.pdbx_seq_one_letter_code
_entity_poly.pdbx_strand_id
1 'polypeptide(L)'
;PTLEVQGADKVDFATPGTYIVTYLAKDRSGNETKIERKIKVKENPDWNEKVVYLTFDDGPSENTGEILDILKEKNAKATFFVTGNNQEHDDMIKRAFSEGHSIGLHTYTHDYATVYASEDAYFADLQKVSDLVESITGTKSMIIRFPGGSSNTVSAKYVKGLMTTLTKAVRDKGYQYFDWNCDSTDASGNNVPVEKLVSNATSCTANHVDIL
;
A
#
# COMPACT_ATOMS: atom_id res chain seq x y z
N PRO A 1 -16.32 -29.20 2.17
CA PRO A 1 -16.98 -27.91 2.12
C PRO A 1 -16.80 -27.29 0.72
N THR A 2 -17.82 -26.64 0.22
CA THR A 2 -17.81 -25.90 -1.04
C THR A 2 -18.02 -24.43 -0.77
N LEU A 3 -17.38 -23.57 -1.60
CA LEU A 3 -17.63 -22.14 -1.62
C LEU A 3 -18.09 -21.77 -3.03
N GLU A 4 -19.26 -21.18 -3.14
CA GLU A 4 -19.80 -20.64 -4.37
C GLU A 4 -19.82 -19.11 -4.27
N VAL A 5 -19.43 -18.43 -5.35
CA VAL A 5 -19.48 -16.97 -5.45
C VAL A 5 -20.44 -16.61 -6.57
N GLN A 6 -21.48 -15.87 -6.22
CA GLN A 6 -22.53 -15.47 -7.14
C GLN A 6 -22.54 -13.96 -7.35
N GLY A 7 -22.74 -13.49 -8.57
CA GLY A 7 -22.87 -12.06 -8.89
C GLY A 7 -21.55 -11.31 -9.01
N ALA A 8 -20.39 -11.98 -8.88
CA ALA A 8 -19.09 -11.34 -9.11
C ALA A 8 -18.92 -10.95 -10.59
N ASP A 9 -19.45 -11.74 -11.49
CA ASP A 9 -19.50 -11.52 -12.94
C ASP A 9 -20.42 -10.38 -13.36
N LYS A 10 -21.30 -9.94 -12.46
CA LYS A 10 -22.25 -8.84 -12.70
C LYS A 10 -21.72 -7.48 -12.22
N VAL A 11 -20.56 -7.46 -11.55
CA VAL A 11 -19.95 -6.20 -11.12
C VAL A 11 -19.36 -5.50 -12.33
N ASP A 12 -20.02 -4.44 -12.76
CA ASP A 12 -19.51 -3.57 -13.83
C ASP A 12 -18.78 -2.39 -13.18
N PHE A 13 -17.46 -2.40 -13.28
CA PHE A 13 -16.63 -1.33 -12.74
C PHE A 13 -16.66 -0.06 -13.58
N ALA A 14 -17.22 -0.11 -14.79
CA ALA A 14 -17.41 1.07 -15.65
C ALA A 14 -18.74 1.78 -15.38
N THR A 15 -19.70 1.12 -14.74
CA THR A 15 -21.02 1.69 -14.46
C THR A 15 -21.19 1.97 -12.98
N PRO A 16 -21.33 3.24 -12.56
CA PRO A 16 -21.60 3.61 -11.18
C PRO A 16 -22.87 2.92 -10.66
N GLY A 17 -22.76 2.33 -9.47
CA GLY A 17 -23.88 1.59 -8.89
C GLY A 17 -23.50 0.83 -7.63
N THR A 18 -24.46 0.08 -7.11
CA THR A 18 -24.22 -0.84 -6.00
C THR A 18 -24.50 -2.25 -6.48
N TYR A 19 -23.47 -3.09 -6.45
CA TYR A 19 -23.51 -4.48 -6.85
C TYR A 19 -23.44 -5.36 -5.61
N ILE A 20 -24.12 -6.50 -5.64
CA ILE A 20 -24.12 -7.45 -4.54
C ILE A 20 -23.41 -8.72 -5.01
N VAL A 21 -22.35 -9.10 -4.29
CA VAL A 21 -21.68 -10.38 -4.46
C VAL A 21 -22.03 -11.25 -3.26
N THR A 22 -22.55 -12.45 -3.54
CA THR A 22 -22.96 -13.41 -2.54
C THR A 22 -21.94 -14.53 -2.46
N TYR A 23 -21.48 -14.82 -1.24
CA TYR A 23 -20.67 -15.99 -0.92
C TYR A 23 -21.53 -17.01 -0.21
N LEU A 24 -21.64 -18.19 -0.78
CA LEU A 24 -22.40 -19.31 -0.23
C LEU A 24 -21.41 -20.42 0.14
N ALA A 25 -21.26 -20.66 1.42
CA ALA A 25 -20.44 -21.75 1.93
C ALA A 25 -21.34 -22.90 2.39
N LYS A 26 -21.02 -24.15 1.99
CA LYS A 26 -21.73 -25.35 2.39
C LYS A 26 -20.76 -26.38 2.97
N ASP A 27 -21.08 -26.89 4.15
CA ASP A 27 -20.31 -27.95 4.79
C ASP A 27 -20.71 -29.35 4.28
N ARG A 28 -19.99 -30.38 4.74
CA ARG A 28 -20.27 -31.77 4.36
C ARG A 28 -21.60 -32.30 4.94
N SER A 29 -22.12 -31.66 5.97
CA SER A 29 -23.37 -32.03 6.63
C SER A 29 -24.59 -31.34 6.01
N GLY A 30 -24.35 -30.47 5.00
CA GLY A 30 -25.40 -29.74 4.30
C GLY A 30 -25.76 -28.39 4.91
N ASN A 31 -25.09 -27.96 5.98
CA ASN A 31 -25.33 -26.64 6.53
C ASN A 31 -24.80 -25.57 5.58
N GLU A 32 -25.57 -24.51 5.39
CA GLU A 32 -25.24 -23.40 4.49
C GLU A 32 -25.09 -22.10 5.27
N THR A 33 -24.09 -21.31 4.88
CA THR A 33 -23.88 -19.94 5.35
C THR A 33 -23.79 -19.04 4.14
N LYS A 34 -24.58 -17.95 4.16
CA LYS A 34 -24.63 -16.93 3.12
C LYS A 34 -24.09 -15.61 3.66
N ILE A 35 -23.13 -15.01 2.94
CA ILE A 35 -22.62 -13.68 3.21
C ILE A 35 -22.78 -12.83 1.96
N GLU A 36 -23.35 -11.64 2.10
CA GLU A 36 -23.47 -10.68 1.01
C GLU A 36 -22.46 -9.55 1.20
N ARG A 37 -21.73 -9.24 0.14
CA ARG A 37 -20.85 -8.08 0.05
C ARG A 37 -21.43 -7.07 -0.94
N LYS A 38 -21.65 -5.84 -0.47
CA LYS A 38 -22.01 -4.71 -1.31
C LYS A 38 -20.74 -4.08 -1.89
N ILE A 39 -20.64 -4.04 -3.21
CA ILE A 39 -19.60 -3.32 -3.95
C ILE A 39 -20.23 -2.05 -4.49
N LYS A 40 -19.74 -0.90 -4.04
CA LYS A 40 -20.20 0.40 -4.52
C LYS A 40 -19.21 0.92 -5.55
N VAL A 41 -19.61 0.91 -6.83
CA VAL A 41 -18.90 1.59 -7.90
C VAL A 41 -19.37 3.05 -7.89
N LYS A 42 -18.43 3.96 -7.78
CA LYS A 42 -18.70 5.41 -7.84
C LYS A 42 -18.32 5.93 -9.22
N GLU A 43 -19.01 6.96 -9.65
CA GLU A 43 -18.56 7.74 -10.81
C GLU A 43 -17.17 8.32 -10.51
N ASN A 44 -16.24 8.09 -11.44
CA ASN A 44 -14.95 8.75 -11.42
C ASN A 44 -14.97 9.77 -12.58
N PRO A 45 -15.01 11.07 -12.29
CA PRO A 45 -15.04 12.10 -13.34
C PRO A 45 -13.78 12.05 -14.21
N ASP A 46 -12.68 11.49 -13.70
CA ASP A 46 -11.38 11.40 -14.39
C ASP A 46 -11.15 10.02 -15.04
N TRP A 47 -12.22 9.20 -15.18
CA TRP A 47 -12.12 7.83 -15.71
C TRP A 47 -11.44 7.73 -17.10
N ASN A 48 -11.52 8.80 -17.90
CA ASN A 48 -10.89 8.83 -19.21
C ASN A 48 -9.40 9.22 -19.16
N GLU A 49 -8.90 9.61 -18.01
CA GLU A 49 -7.50 9.96 -17.81
C GLU A 49 -6.75 8.78 -17.16
N LYS A 50 -5.57 8.50 -17.70
CA LYS A 50 -4.66 7.55 -17.05
C LYS A 50 -3.99 8.26 -15.89
N VAL A 51 -4.09 7.65 -14.70
CA VAL A 51 -3.51 8.21 -13.47
C VAL A 51 -2.39 7.30 -13.00
N VAL A 52 -1.22 7.89 -12.74
CA VAL A 52 -0.08 7.22 -12.11
C VAL A 52 0.15 7.84 -10.74
N TYR A 53 0.05 7.02 -9.70
CA TYR A 53 0.46 7.39 -8.35
C TYR A 53 1.91 6.95 -8.14
N LEU A 54 2.82 7.90 -8.16
CA LEU A 54 4.22 7.63 -7.85
C LEU A 54 4.35 7.37 -6.35
N THR A 55 4.99 6.28 -5.98
CA THR A 55 5.25 5.94 -4.58
C THR A 55 6.71 5.57 -4.39
N PHE A 56 7.27 5.96 -3.24
CA PHE A 56 8.65 5.67 -2.84
C PHE A 56 8.62 5.08 -1.44
N ASP A 57 9.19 3.89 -1.30
CA ASP A 57 9.27 3.16 -0.05
C ASP A 57 10.66 3.31 0.60
N ASP A 58 10.77 2.91 1.87
CA ASP A 58 12.02 2.77 2.64
C ASP A 58 12.77 4.08 2.97
N GLY A 59 12.33 5.21 2.44
CA GLY A 59 12.90 6.52 2.77
C GLY A 59 12.62 6.97 4.22
N PRO A 60 13.19 8.12 4.63
CA PRO A 60 14.08 8.99 3.87
C PRO A 60 15.49 8.43 3.67
N SER A 61 16.20 8.95 2.68
CA SER A 61 17.59 8.58 2.39
C SER A 61 18.34 9.77 1.78
N GLU A 62 19.63 9.61 1.51
CA GLU A 62 20.46 10.58 0.80
C GLU A 62 19.88 10.98 -0.57
N ASN A 63 19.16 10.08 -1.24
CA ASN A 63 18.56 10.31 -2.55
C ASN A 63 17.24 11.07 -2.49
N THR A 64 16.60 11.14 -1.32
CA THR A 64 15.24 11.73 -1.20
C THR A 64 15.23 13.20 -1.63
N GLY A 65 16.29 13.94 -1.34
CA GLY A 65 16.42 15.36 -1.73
C GLY A 65 16.40 15.54 -3.24
N GLU A 66 17.16 14.74 -3.99
CA GLU A 66 17.21 14.78 -5.45
C GLU A 66 15.87 14.36 -6.08
N ILE A 67 15.22 13.35 -5.53
CA ILE A 67 13.86 12.92 -5.96
C ILE A 67 12.87 14.08 -5.82
N LEU A 68 12.90 14.79 -4.69
CA LEU A 68 12.02 15.94 -4.45
C LEU A 68 12.31 17.08 -5.44
N ASP A 69 13.58 17.35 -5.76
CA ASP A 69 13.96 18.36 -6.77
C ASP A 69 13.40 18.00 -8.15
N ILE A 70 13.50 16.75 -8.57
CA ILE A 70 12.93 16.25 -9.84
C ILE A 70 11.40 16.35 -9.84
N LEU A 71 10.74 15.93 -8.77
CA LEU A 71 9.28 16.01 -8.66
C LEU A 71 8.81 17.46 -8.75
N LYS A 72 9.53 18.39 -8.14
CA LYS A 72 9.25 19.83 -8.21
C LYS A 72 9.45 20.37 -9.61
N GLU A 73 10.56 20.04 -10.29
CA GLU A 73 10.82 20.41 -11.69
C GLU A 73 9.70 19.92 -12.63
N LYS A 74 9.25 18.69 -12.43
CA LYS A 74 8.19 18.07 -13.25
C LYS A 74 6.77 18.44 -12.81
N ASN A 75 6.61 19.27 -11.77
CA ASN A 75 5.32 19.60 -11.15
C ASN A 75 4.50 18.34 -10.82
N ALA A 76 5.17 17.29 -10.38
CA ALA A 76 4.57 16.02 -10.02
C ALA A 76 4.46 15.87 -8.49
N LYS A 77 3.49 15.09 -8.04
CA LYS A 77 3.33 14.72 -6.64
C LYS A 77 3.53 13.23 -6.47
N ALA A 78 3.95 12.83 -5.27
CA ALA A 78 4.20 11.43 -4.93
C ALA A 78 3.73 11.14 -3.51
N THR A 79 3.70 9.85 -3.17
CA THR A 79 3.55 9.37 -1.80
C THR A 79 4.86 8.72 -1.36
N PHE A 80 5.36 9.14 -0.20
CA PHE A 80 6.55 8.56 0.42
C PHE A 80 6.12 7.70 1.61
N PHE A 81 6.33 6.39 1.52
CA PHE A 81 6.11 5.46 2.64
C PHE A 81 7.41 5.34 3.42
N VAL A 82 7.47 6.06 4.54
CA VAL A 82 8.70 6.28 5.29
C VAL A 82 8.90 5.30 6.43
N THR A 83 10.18 5.09 6.76
CA THR A 83 10.64 4.29 7.90
C THR A 83 11.33 5.17 8.95
N GLY A 84 11.76 4.58 10.06
CA GLY A 84 12.59 5.26 11.09
C GLY A 84 14.08 4.94 11.01
N ASN A 85 14.54 4.31 9.91
CA ASN A 85 15.90 3.78 9.84
C ASN A 85 17.00 4.83 9.63
N ASN A 86 16.68 5.99 9.01
CA ASN A 86 17.65 6.98 8.57
C ASN A 86 17.30 8.36 9.15
N GLN A 87 17.34 8.49 10.47
CA GLN A 87 16.92 9.71 11.19
C GLN A 87 17.74 10.96 10.82
N GLU A 88 18.95 10.79 10.30
CA GLU A 88 19.77 11.88 9.77
C GLU A 88 19.15 12.59 8.56
N HIS A 89 18.16 11.97 7.94
CA HIS A 89 17.42 12.52 6.79
C HIS A 89 15.96 12.87 7.11
N ASP A 90 15.57 12.90 8.39
CA ASP A 90 14.19 13.21 8.80
C ASP A 90 13.68 14.58 8.32
N ASP A 91 14.59 15.51 8.07
CA ASP A 91 14.29 16.80 7.45
C ASP A 91 13.69 16.66 6.04
N MET A 92 14.00 15.57 5.33
CA MET A 92 13.40 15.27 4.03
C MET A 92 11.92 14.86 4.14
N ILE A 93 11.49 14.26 5.25
CA ILE A 93 10.06 14.01 5.53
C ILE A 93 9.32 15.35 5.63
N LYS A 94 9.89 16.28 6.40
CA LYS A 94 9.33 17.63 6.54
C LYS A 94 9.28 18.36 5.21
N ARG A 95 10.35 18.27 4.42
CA ARG A 95 10.42 18.86 3.08
C ARG A 95 9.36 18.28 2.15
N ALA A 96 9.27 16.95 2.05
CA ALA A 96 8.28 16.27 1.22
C ALA A 96 6.85 16.71 1.59
N PHE A 97 6.53 16.73 2.88
CA PHE A 97 5.23 17.16 3.36
C PHE A 97 4.93 18.63 3.00
N SER A 98 5.90 19.54 3.23
CA SER A 98 5.74 20.96 2.95
C SER A 98 5.61 21.28 1.45
N GLU A 99 6.20 20.46 0.59
CA GLU A 99 6.09 20.54 -0.87
C GLU A 99 4.79 19.89 -1.40
N GLY A 100 3.92 19.39 -0.50
CA GLY A 100 2.58 18.87 -0.82
C GLY A 100 2.58 17.44 -1.34
N HIS A 101 3.59 16.64 -0.98
CA HIS A 101 3.58 15.20 -1.15
C HIS A 101 2.83 14.52 0.01
N SER A 102 2.34 13.31 -0.22
CA SER A 102 1.74 12.50 0.83
C SER A 102 2.81 11.72 1.60
N ILE A 103 2.67 11.63 2.91
CA ILE A 103 3.54 10.80 3.75
C ILE A 103 2.74 9.61 4.25
N GLY A 104 3.18 8.42 3.91
CA GLY A 104 2.66 7.14 4.40
C GLY A 104 3.64 6.49 5.38
N LEU A 105 3.18 5.46 6.08
CA LEU A 105 3.96 4.75 7.08
C LEU A 105 4.39 3.39 6.55
N HIS A 106 5.70 3.06 6.66
CA HIS A 106 6.26 1.80 6.18
C HIS A 106 6.94 0.99 7.29
N THR A 107 6.37 1.05 8.50
CA THR A 107 6.97 0.56 9.75
C THR A 107 8.23 1.35 10.17
N TYR A 108 8.63 1.22 11.44
CA TYR A 108 9.77 1.99 11.94
C TYR A 108 11.10 1.31 11.60
N THR A 109 11.20 0.01 11.89
CA THR A 109 12.44 -0.75 11.72
C THR A 109 12.60 -1.38 10.34
N HIS A 110 11.51 -1.62 9.63
CA HIS A 110 11.47 -2.41 8.39
C HIS A 110 12.19 -3.78 8.52
N ASP A 111 12.36 -4.27 9.75
CA ASP A 111 12.92 -5.59 9.99
C ASP A 111 11.81 -6.64 10.09
N TYR A 112 11.77 -7.55 9.12
CA TYR A 112 10.71 -8.56 9.02
C TYR A 112 10.59 -9.44 10.27
N ALA A 113 11.71 -9.75 10.94
CA ALA A 113 11.70 -10.57 12.15
C ALA A 113 11.04 -9.83 13.33
N THR A 114 11.26 -8.53 13.41
CA THR A 114 10.66 -7.65 14.42
C THR A 114 9.21 -7.35 14.08
N VAL A 115 8.95 -6.87 12.85
CA VAL A 115 7.65 -6.38 12.42
C VAL A 115 6.61 -7.50 12.34
N TYR A 116 7.00 -8.70 11.90
CA TYR A 116 6.09 -9.82 11.71
C TYR A 116 6.19 -10.89 12.83
N ALA A 117 6.79 -10.56 13.97
CA ALA A 117 6.84 -11.44 15.13
C ALA A 117 5.43 -11.72 15.72
N SER A 118 4.54 -10.72 15.68
CA SER A 118 3.14 -10.82 16.12
C SER A 118 2.33 -9.61 15.63
N GLU A 119 1.01 -9.64 15.82
CA GLU A 119 0.16 -8.46 15.59
C GLU A 119 0.57 -7.29 16.49
N ASP A 120 0.81 -7.54 17.79
CA ASP A 120 1.23 -6.51 18.73
C ASP A 120 2.59 -5.91 18.35
N ALA A 121 3.54 -6.73 17.91
CA ALA A 121 4.85 -6.27 17.45
C ALA A 121 4.71 -5.35 16.22
N TYR A 122 3.87 -5.72 15.26
CA TYR A 122 3.58 -4.88 14.11
C TYR A 122 3.05 -3.51 14.54
N PHE A 123 2.03 -3.48 15.40
CA PHE A 123 1.44 -2.20 15.82
C PHE A 123 2.36 -1.36 16.70
N ALA A 124 3.19 -1.99 17.52
CA ALA A 124 4.20 -1.28 18.31
C ALA A 124 5.24 -0.61 17.44
N ASP A 125 5.65 -1.25 16.36
CA ASP A 125 6.60 -0.71 15.39
C ASP A 125 5.94 0.37 14.50
N LEU A 126 4.72 0.13 14.02
CA LEU A 126 3.92 1.09 13.27
C LEU A 126 3.66 2.38 14.08
N GLN A 127 3.39 2.25 15.39
CA GLN A 127 3.15 3.41 16.24
C GLN A 127 4.40 4.31 16.32
N LYS A 128 5.60 3.74 16.39
CA LYS A 128 6.85 4.51 16.44
C LYS A 128 7.04 5.38 15.20
N VAL A 129 6.81 4.83 14.00
CA VAL A 129 6.91 5.64 12.76
C VAL A 129 5.77 6.63 12.64
N SER A 130 4.57 6.31 13.16
CA SER A 130 3.45 7.25 13.24
C SER A 130 3.79 8.45 14.12
N ASP A 131 4.35 8.21 15.31
CA ASP A 131 4.77 9.27 16.25
C ASP A 131 5.89 10.13 15.64
N LEU A 132 6.84 9.50 14.95
CA LEU A 132 7.91 10.20 14.24
C LEU A 132 7.32 11.16 13.18
N VAL A 133 6.49 10.64 12.28
CA VAL A 133 5.87 11.44 11.21
C VAL A 133 5.02 12.57 11.78
N GLU A 134 4.21 12.29 12.81
CA GLU A 134 3.38 13.31 13.47
C GLU A 134 4.24 14.39 14.13
N SER A 135 5.36 14.03 14.76
CA SER A 135 6.29 14.98 15.40
C SER A 135 6.92 15.93 14.38
N ILE A 136 7.21 15.45 13.17
CA ILE A 136 7.87 16.21 12.10
C ILE A 136 6.87 17.08 11.32
N THR A 137 5.69 16.52 11.01
CA THR A 137 4.72 17.16 10.09
C THR A 137 3.58 17.87 10.82
N GLY A 138 3.38 17.58 12.10
CA GLY A 138 2.22 18.04 12.87
C GLY A 138 0.92 17.33 12.48
N THR A 139 0.98 16.30 11.63
CA THR A 139 -0.19 15.62 11.08
C THR A 139 -0.03 14.10 11.21
N LYS A 140 -1.05 13.45 11.73
CA LYS A 140 -1.07 11.99 11.80
C LYS A 140 -1.37 11.38 10.44
N SER A 141 -0.49 10.51 9.96
CA SER A 141 -0.76 9.73 8.75
C SER A 141 -1.62 8.51 9.06
N MET A 142 -2.62 8.28 8.21
CA MET A 142 -3.50 7.10 8.27
C MET A 142 -3.35 6.18 7.06
N ILE A 143 -2.33 6.42 6.22
CA ILE A 143 -2.01 5.55 5.09
C ILE A 143 -0.73 4.79 5.38
N ILE A 144 -0.75 3.49 5.06
CA ILE A 144 0.36 2.58 5.32
C ILE A 144 0.67 1.74 4.09
N ARG A 145 1.89 1.22 4.04
CA ARG A 145 2.28 0.10 3.18
C ARG A 145 2.98 -0.94 4.03
N PHE A 146 2.56 -2.20 3.87
CA PHE A 146 3.22 -3.32 4.56
C PHE A 146 4.58 -3.60 3.93
N PRO A 147 5.66 -3.84 4.71
CA PRO A 147 6.89 -4.38 4.18
C PRO A 147 6.67 -5.64 3.33
N GLY A 148 7.05 -5.56 2.05
CA GLY A 148 6.79 -6.63 1.07
C GLY A 148 5.36 -6.77 0.58
N GLY A 149 4.47 -5.80 0.91
CA GLY A 149 3.07 -5.77 0.48
C GLY A 149 2.12 -6.60 1.35
N SER A 150 0.82 -6.38 1.17
CA SER A 150 -0.23 -7.06 1.97
C SER A 150 -0.36 -8.55 1.65
N SER A 151 0.16 -9.00 0.52
CA SER A 151 0.14 -10.40 0.07
C SER A 151 1.48 -11.13 0.28
N ASN A 152 2.45 -10.51 0.99
CA ASN A 152 3.76 -11.11 1.18
C ASN A 152 3.69 -12.47 1.88
N THR A 153 4.59 -13.36 1.50
CA THR A 153 4.72 -14.70 2.09
C THR A 153 5.82 -14.78 3.16
N VAL A 154 6.63 -13.71 3.30
CA VAL A 154 7.73 -13.67 4.26
C VAL A 154 7.22 -13.71 5.69
N SER A 155 6.15 -13.01 5.99
CA SER A 155 5.49 -12.99 7.29
C SER A 155 5.11 -14.38 7.80
N ALA A 156 4.74 -15.29 6.88
CA ALA A 156 4.38 -16.67 7.24
C ALA A 156 5.55 -17.49 7.80
N LYS A 157 6.80 -17.04 7.60
CA LYS A 157 7.99 -17.64 8.21
C LYS A 157 8.04 -17.40 9.74
N TYR A 158 7.38 -16.34 10.19
CA TYR A 158 7.31 -15.95 11.61
C TYR A 158 5.98 -16.39 12.22
N VAL A 159 4.87 -15.95 11.61
CA VAL A 159 3.51 -16.31 12.05
C VAL A 159 2.63 -16.67 10.86
N LYS A 160 2.19 -17.91 10.80
CA LYS A 160 1.31 -18.39 9.72
C LYS A 160 -0.04 -17.66 9.74
N GLY A 161 -0.43 -17.07 8.61
CA GLY A 161 -1.70 -16.36 8.45
C GLY A 161 -1.70 -14.93 9.00
N LEU A 162 -0.55 -14.41 9.47
CA LEU A 162 -0.45 -13.08 10.07
C LEU A 162 -1.01 -11.98 9.17
N MET A 163 -0.71 -12.00 7.86
CA MET A 163 -1.20 -10.95 6.95
C MET A 163 -2.72 -10.91 6.85
N THR A 164 -3.39 -12.07 6.92
CA THR A 164 -4.87 -12.11 6.96
C THR A 164 -5.43 -11.37 8.18
N THR A 165 -4.76 -11.51 9.33
CA THR A 165 -5.13 -10.81 10.56
C THR A 165 -4.78 -9.32 10.46
N LEU A 166 -3.55 -8.99 10.05
CA LEU A 166 -3.07 -7.61 9.99
C LEU A 166 -3.86 -6.75 9.00
N THR A 167 -4.18 -7.27 7.81
CA THR A 167 -4.96 -6.52 6.81
C THR A 167 -6.37 -6.17 7.29
N LYS A 168 -6.93 -6.95 8.20
CA LYS A 168 -8.18 -6.62 8.87
C LYS A 168 -7.95 -5.63 10.00
N ALA A 169 -7.00 -5.92 10.88
CA ALA A 169 -6.74 -5.15 12.10
C ALA A 169 -6.33 -3.69 11.81
N VAL A 170 -5.52 -3.44 10.77
CA VAL A 170 -5.16 -2.07 10.37
C VAL A 170 -6.39 -1.27 9.94
N ARG A 171 -7.32 -1.88 9.20
CA ARG A 171 -8.58 -1.23 8.79
C ARG A 171 -9.51 -0.97 9.96
N ASP A 172 -9.60 -1.92 10.90
CA ASP A 172 -10.39 -1.76 12.13
C ASP A 172 -9.86 -0.59 12.99
N LYS A 173 -8.56 -0.28 12.89
CA LYS A 173 -7.92 0.89 13.53
C LYS A 173 -7.99 2.17 12.67
N GLY A 174 -8.63 2.13 11.51
CA GLY A 174 -8.84 3.27 10.63
C GLY A 174 -7.73 3.53 9.62
N TYR A 175 -6.68 2.72 9.59
CA TYR A 175 -5.65 2.84 8.57
C TYR A 175 -6.13 2.32 7.22
N GLN A 176 -5.61 2.92 6.15
CA GLN A 176 -5.73 2.44 4.78
C GLN A 176 -4.36 1.93 4.31
N TYR A 177 -4.28 0.69 3.81
CA TYR A 177 -3.05 0.18 3.22
C TYR A 177 -3.12 0.19 1.70
N PHE A 178 -1.97 0.41 1.08
CA PHE A 178 -1.81 0.46 -0.37
C PHE A 178 -0.64 -0.43 -0.78
N ASP A 179 -0.92 -1.35 -1.68
CA ASP A 179 0.11 -2.08 -2.41
C ASP A 179 0.40 -1.35 -3.74
N TRP A 180 1.07 -2.00 -4.66
CA TRP A 180 1.37 -1.49 -5.99
C TRP A 180 0.90 -2.50 -7.05
N ASN A 181 0.66 -2.03 -8.26
CA ASN A 181 0.32 -2.84 -9.43
C ASN A 181 1.29 -2.59 -10.60
N CYS A 182 2.25 -1.71 -10.39
CA CYS A 182 3.37 -1.45 -11.27
C CYS A 182 4.66 -1.45 -10.45
N ASP A 183 5.67 -2.17 -10.88
CA ASP A 183 6.92 -2.36 -10.14
C ASP A 183 8.11 -2.05 -11.04
N SER A 184 8.94 -1.09 -10.62
CA SER A 184 10.20 -0.78 -11.30
C SER A 184 11.22 -1.91 -11.22
N THR A 185 11.06 -2.80 -10.23
CA THR A 185 12.00 -3.87 -9.87
C THR A 185 13.36 -3.37 -9.35
N ASP A 186 13.44 -2.14 -8.85
CA ASP A 186 14.65 -1.59 -8.25
C ASP A 186 15.12 -2.39 -7.02
N ALA A 187 14.17 -2.88 -6.21
CA ALA A 187 14.45 -3.74 -5.05
C ALA A 187 14.92 -5.17 -5.42
N SER A 188 14.94 -5.55 -6.70
CA SER A 188 15.33 -6.90 -7.12
C SER A 188 16.84 -7.19 -7.03
N GLY A 189 17.66 -6.19 -6.79
CA GLY A 189 19.11 -6.32 -6.64
C GLY A 189 19.85 -4.99 -6.74
N ASN A 190 21.12 -5.01 -6.39
CA ASN A 190 21.99 -3.84 -6.52
C ASN A 190 22.35 -3.58 -7.99
N ASN A 191 22.39 -2.31 -8.38
CA ASN A 191 22.81 -1.87 -9.73
C ASN A 191 21.93 -2.40 -10.88
N VAL A 192 20.61 -2.44 -10.69
CA VAL A 192 19.69 -2.70 -11.81
C VAL A 192 19.88 -1.62 -12.87
N PRO A 193 20.08 -1.96 -14.17
CA PRO A 193 20.25 -0.96 -15.22
C PRO A 193 19.07 0.00 -15.33
N VAL A 194 19.35 1.29 -15.48
CA VAL A 194 18.33 2.35 -15.55
C VAL A 194 17.30 2.08 -16.65
N GLU A 195 17.76 1.62 -17.82
CA GLU A 195 16.87 1.29 -18.95
C GLU A 195 15.86 0.20 -18.56
N LYS A 196 16.28 -0.76 -17.72
CA LYS A 196 15.39 -1.82 -17.24
C LYS A 196 14.38 -1.27 -16.25
N LEU A 197 14.80 -0.41 -15.30
CA LEU A 197 13.90 0.25 -14.35
C LEU A 197 12.84 1.07 -15.08
N VAL A 198 13.25 1.90 -16.03
CA VAL A 198 12.34 2.70 -16.84
C VAL A 198 11.39 1.83 -17.66
N SER A 199 11.89 0.78 -18.30
CA SER A 199 11.04 -0.15 -19.06
C SER A 199 10.01 -0.82 -18.19
N ASN A 200 10.37 -1.27 -16.98
CA ASN A 200 9.45 -1.90 -16.05
C ASN A 200 8.41 -0.88 -15.54
N ALA A 201 8.85 0.29 -15.07
CA ALA A 201 7.97 1.34 -14.56
C ALA A 201 6.98 1.85 -15.61
N THR A 202 7.32 1.78 -16.91
CA THR A 202 6.46 2.20 -18.01
C THR A 202 5.66 1.08 -18.66
N SER A 203 5.88 -0.18 -18.27
CA SER A 203 5.18 -1.34 -18.83
C SER A 203 3.71 -1.42 -18.45
N CYS A 204 3.31 -0.74 -17.38
CA CYS A 204 1.97 -0.79 -16.82
C CYS A 204 0.98 0.18 -17.50
N THR A 205 1.40 0.88 -18.54
CA THR A 205 0.60 1.96 -19.18
C THR A 205 -0.72 1.50 -19.80
N ALA A 206 -1.00 0.20 -19.85
CA ALA A 206 -2.30 -0.34 -20.27
C ALA A 206 -3.40 -0.18 -19.22
N ASN A 207 -3.03 -0.01 -17.94
CA ASN A 207 -3.98 0.16 -16.84
C ASN A 207 -4.55 1.60 -16.85
N HIS A 208 -5.71 1.76 -16.23
CA HIS A 208 -6.29 3.10 -16.01
C HIS A 208 -5.66 3.80 -14.81
N VAL A 209 -5.32 3.04 -13.78
CA VAL A 209 -4.70 3.54 -12.55
C VAL A 209 -3.51 2.66 -12.22
N ASP A 210 -2.36 3.28 -12.11
CA ASP A 210 -1.12 2.64 -11.69
C ASP A 210 -0.67 3.21 -10.34
N ILE A 211 -0.22 2.31 -9.48
CA ILE A 211 0.53 2.63 -8.26
C ILE A 211 1.92 2.05 -8.48
N LEU A 212 2.87 2.92 -8.72
CA LEU A 212 4.26 2.60 -8.98
C LEU A 212 5.09 2.87 -7.73
#